data_2fa049cae05aed3e796e59b37363f08e
#
_entry.id   2fa049cae05aed3e796e59b37363f08e
#
_cell.length_a   1.000
_cell.length_b   1.000
_cell.length_c   1.000
_cell.angle_alpha   90.00
_cell.angle_beta   90.00
_cell.angle_gamma   90.00
#
_symmetry.space_group_name_H-M   'P 1'
#
loop_
_entity.id
_entity.type
_entity.pdbx_description
1 polymer ?
#
loop_
_entity_poly.entity_id
_entity_poly.type
_entity_poly.pdbx_seq_one_letter_code
_entity_poly.pdbx_strand_id
1 'polypeptide(L)'
;PFFRREERFLVLMADHLLEPELLSSFLDFLKEEEKGEAQAFLAIDRRLQAVYQLEEATKVWVDDEGIIRVLGKGIRDFNGVDCGCFCFSPAVLSELAGEVEQGWGNLSQALSPVITRRGLRAFQIGDCFWLDVDEPADLEVAKKKLLSRLVSPRDGVVARYFNRPLSLRLTSVLVPLPLKPNFYSVVNGLMCLAASVLFALGFGLMGGVLAQTASIIDGVDGEVARLKFQETSFGAYFDSIIDRYSDAFLIGGMAAGLISAQGGQLTVLFPAFLALAASPLSMLSKEKLKNLTGKEYYPQEEGWLSYLPVNRDGRLAIIALGGIFNLGFIALWFLAIMANLQVIYRLIKARGILNS
;
A
#
# COMPACT_ATOMS: atom_id res chain seq x y z
N PRO A 1 17.98 3.03 -36.79
CA PRO A 1 17.81 4.31 -36.08
C PRO A 1 16.32 4.64 -35.95
N PHE A 2 15.73 4.17 -34.86
CA PHE A 2 14.32 4.41 -34.56
C PHE A 2 14.12 5.67 -33.71
N PHE A 3 15.19 6.39 -33.33
CA PHE A 3 15.19 7.40 -32.31
C PHE A 3 15.46 8.80 -32.90
N ARG A 4 14.68 9.77 -32.46
CA ARG A 4 14.85 11.18 -32.81
C ARG A 4 16.01 11.79 -32.03
N ARG A 5 16.67 12.81 -32.56
CA ARG A 5 17.87 13.41 -31.95
C ARG A 5 17.63 14.07 -30.58
N GLU A 6 16.37 14.32 -30.21
CA GLU A 6 15.97 15.00 -29.00
C GLU A 6 15.37 14.08 -27.92
N GLU A 7 15.29 12.76 -28.19
CA GLU A 7 14.69 11.80 -27.25
C GLU A 7 15.76 11.25 -26.29
N ARG A 8 15.44 11.20 -25.01
CA ARG A 8 16.21 10.47 -24.01
C ARG A 8 15.66 9.05 -23.88
N PHE A 9 16.52 8.11 -23.50
CA PHE A 9 16.18 6.70 -23.38
C PHE A 9 16.27 6.27 -21.93
N LEU A 10 15.16 5.76 -21.41
CA LEU A 10 15.14 5.05 -20.15
C LEU A 10 15.58 3.60 -20.40
N VAL A 11 16.59 3.16 -19.65
CA VAL A 11 17.10 1.78 -19.67
C VAL A 11 16.89 1.20 -18.28
N LEU A 12 16.13 0.11 -18.20
CA LEU A 12 15.86 -0.61 -16.96
C LEU A 12 16.48 -2.00 -17.07
N MET A 13 17.18 -2.41 -16.03
CA MET A 13 17.69 -3.78 -15.93
C MET A 13 16.52 -4.73 -15.69
N ALA A 14 16.47 -5.83 -16.46
CA ALA A 14 15.32 -6.74 -16.48
C ALA A 14 15.22 -7.63 -15.23
N ASP A 15 16.32 -7.79 -14.52
CA ASP A 15 16.49 -8.51 -13.27
C ASP A 15 16.23 -7.65 -12.02
N HIS A 16 15.99 -6.35 -12.20
CA HIS A 16 15.72 -5.43 -11.10
C HIS A 16 14.24 -5.22 -10.88
N LEU A 17 13.79 -5.43 -9.65
CA LEU A 17 12.46 -5.06 -9.19
C LEU A 17 12.49 -3.62 -8.67
N LEU A 18 11.75 -2.74 -9.35
CA LEU A 18 11.69 -1.31 -9.02
C LEU A 18 10.29 -0.93 -8.56
N GLU A 19 10.19 -0.10 -7.52
CA GLU A 19 8.93 0.50 -7.09
C GLU A 19 8.46 1.54 -8.12
N PRO A 20 7.15 1.61 -8.48
CA PRO A 20 6.65 2.56 -9.48
C PRO A 20 6.95 4.02 -9.13
N GLU A 21 6.92 4.35 -7.83
CA GLU A 21 7.23 5.68 -7.31
C GLU A 21 8.68 6.10 -7.60
N LEU A 22 9.61 5.14 -7.63
CA LEU A 22 10.99 5.39 -8.04
C LEU A 22 11.04 5.89 -9.49
N LEU A 23 10.35 5.20 -10.39
CA LEU A 23 10.33 5.57 -11.81
C LEU A 23 9.66 6.94 -12.01
N SER A 24 8.55 7.20 -11.31
CA SER A 24 7.86 8.48 -11.39
C SER A 24 8.75 9.63 -10.92
N SER A 25 9.41 9.48 -9.78
CA SER A 25 10.32 10.47 -9.21
C SER A 25 11.57 10.69 -10.08
N PHE A 26 12.07 9.61 -10.69
CA PHE A 26 13.18 9.71 -11.64
C PHE A 26 12.79 10.46 -12.90
N LEU A 27 11.61 10.21 -13.45
CA LEU A 27 11.10 10.92 -14.62
C LEU A 27 10.85 12.42 -14.31
N ASP A 28 10.38 12.76 -13.13
CA ASP A 28 10.20 14.16 -12.74
C ASP A 28 11.56 14.86 -12.56
N PHE A 29 12.54 14.21 -11.94
CA PHE A 29 13.90 14.70 -11.87
C PHE A 29 14.50 14.94 -13.28
N LEU A 30 14.29 14.02 -14.23
CA LEU A 30 14.77 14.18 -15.60
C LEU A 30 14.17 15.38 -16.34
N LYS A 31 12.92 15.75 -16.04
CA LYS A 31 12.27 16.96 -16.59
C LYS A 31 12.93 18.24 -16.05
N GLU A 32 13.28 18.25 -14.76
CA GLU A 32 13.99 19.38 -14.16
C GLU A 32 15.41 19.56 -14.73
N GLU A 33 16.05 18.45 -15.09
CA GLU A 33 17.39 18.40 -15.65
C GLU A 33 17.43 18.57 -17.19
N GLU A 34 16.35 18.88 -17.88
CA GLU A 34 16.32 19.07 -19.34
C GLU A 34 17.27 20.16 -19.84
N LYS A 35 17.57 21.16 -19.00
CA LYS A 35 18.47 22.28 -19.32
C LYS A 35 19.91 22.05 -18.85
N GLY A 36 20.19 20.92 -18.19
CA GLY A 36 21.51 20.60 -17.66
C GLY A 36 22.49 20.07 -18.73
N GLU A 37 23.79 20.14 -18.41
CA GLU A 37 24.87 19.63 -19.29
C GLU A 37 24.97 18.09 -19.24
N ALA A 38 24.38 17.42 -18.25
CA ALA A 38 24.48 15.97 -18.09
C ALA A 38 23.70 15.23 -19.19
N GLN A 39 24.39 14.28 -19.82
CA GLN A 39 23.85 13.49 -20.93
C GLN A 39 23.43 12.08 -20.51
N ALA A 40 23.80 11.66 -19.31
CA ALA A 40 23.47 10.37 -18.74
C ALA A 40 23.11 10.52 -17.26
N PHE A 41 22.15 9.71 -16.81
CA PHE A 41 21.67 9.69 -15.43
C PHE A 41 21.54 8.26 -14.92
N LEU A 42 21.79 8.06 -13.64
CA LEU A 42 21.68 6.78 -12.96
C LEU A 42 20.96 6.95 -11.64
N ALA A 43 19.94 6.12 -11.41
CA ALA A 43 19.29 6.01 -10.10
C ALA A 43 20.18 5.20 -9.14
N ILE A 44 20.44 5.77 -7.95
CA ILE A 44 21.31 5.18 -6.94
C ILE A 44 20.63 5.11 -5.58
N ASP A 45 20.98 4.10 -4.78
CA ASP A 45 20.62 4.01 -3.37
C ASP A 45 21.85 4.30 -2.48
N ARG A 46 21.72 5.32 -1.60
CA ARG A 46 22.76 5.64 -0.61
C ARG A 46 22.54 4.96 0.75
N ARG A 47 21.43 4.25 0.93
CA ARG A 47 21.09 3.52 2.16
C ARG A 47 21.78 2.16 2.19
N LEU A 48 23.12 2.15 2.23
CA LEU A 48 23.94 0.94 2.08
C LEU A 48 23.55 -0.19 3.04
N GLN A 49 23.03 0.14 4.23
CA GLN A 49 22.57 -0.84 5.21
C GLN A 49 21.24 -1.53 4.81
N ALA A 50 20.48 -0.93 3.90
CA ALA A 50 19.19 -1.46 3.44
C ALA A 50 19.33 -2.30 2.17
N VAL A 51 20.49 -2.22 1.50
CA VAL A 51 20.76 -2.93 0.24
C VAL A 51 20.93 -4.42 0.52
N TYR A 52 20.18 -5.21 -0.21
CA TYR A 52 20.30 -6.67 -0.18
C TYR A 52 21.52 -7.08 -1.00
N GLN A 53 22.35 -8.00 -0.47
CA GLN A 53 23.58 -8.49 -1.12
C GLN A 53 24.54 -7.36 -1.57
N LEU A 54 24.81 -6.40 -0.69
CA LEU A 54 25.67 -5.24 -0.98
C LEU A 54 27.04 -5.62 -1.59
N GLU A 55 27.58 -6.80 -1.26
CA GLU A 55 28.88 -7.25 -1.79
C GLU A 55 28.85 -7.47 -3.30
N GLU A 56 27.73 -7.96 -3.84
CA GLU A 56 27.51 -8.28 -5.25
C GLU A 56 27.02 -7.09 -6.07
N ALA A 57 26.43 -6.09 -5.41
CA ALA A 57 25.89 -4.91 -6.04
C ALA A 57 26.96 -4.08 -6.78
N THR A 58 26.58 -3.46 -7.87
CA THR A 58 27.42 -2.48 -8.59
C THR A 58 27.50 -1.20 -7.78
N LYS A 59 28.71 -0.87 -7.29
CA LYS A 59 28.99 0.23 -6.39
C LYS A 59 29.25 1.53 -7.13
N VAL A 60 28.90 2.64 -6.51
CA VAL A 60 29.01 3.98 -7.09
C VAL A 60 29.67 4.93 -6.10
N TRP A 61 30.62 5.73 -6.59
CA TRP A 61 31.11 6.88 -5.85
C TRP A 61 30.64 8.17 -6.51
N VAL A 62 29.90 8.98 -5.74
CA VAL A 62 29.28 10.24 -6.21
C VAL A 62 29.87 11.40 -5.42
N ASP A 63 30.28 12.45 -6.11
CA ASP A 63 30.80 13.67 -5.50
C ASP A 63 29.67 14.57 -4.93
N ASP A 64 30.08 15.71 -4.30
CA ASP A 64 29.15 16.66 -3.69
C ASP A 64 28.29 17.40 -4.73
N GLU A 65 28.68 17.40 -6.00
CA GLU A 65 27.91 18.00 -7.11
C GLU A 65 26.88 17.01 -7.69
N GLY A 66 26.82 15.78 -7.19
CA GLY A 66 25.94 14.73 -7.68
C GLY A 66 26.45 14.03 -8.94
N ILE A 67 27.73 14.19 -9.28
CA ILE A 67 28.36 13.58 -10.45
C ILE A 67 28.99 12.23 -10.05
N ILE A 68 28.72 11.20 -10.81
CA ILE A 68 29.31 9.87 -10.63
C ILE A 68 30.75 9.90 -11.13
N ARG A 69 31.68 9.52 -10.28
CA ARG A 69 33.13 9.49 -10.56
C ARG A 69 33.64 8.08 -10.79
N VAL A 70 33.02 7.10 -10.14
CA VAL A 70 33.41 5.70 -10.25
C VAL A 70 32.17 4.83 -10.22
N LEU A 71 32.11 3.81 -11.07
CA LEU A 71 31.04 2.84 -11.17
C LEU A 71 31.64 1.44 -11.40
N GLY A 72 31.30 0.44 -10.57
CA GLY A 72 31.76 -0.94 -10.75
C GLY A 72 31.60 -1.83 -9.53
N LYS A 73 31.72 -3.15 -9.70
CA LYS A 73 31.55 -4.13 -8.62
C LYS A 73 32.72 -4.15 -7.61
N GLY A 74 33.94 -3.93 -8.05
CA GLY A 74 35.17 -4.08 -7.23
C GLY A 74 35.64 -2.83 -6.48
N ILE A 75 34.82 -1.80 -6.35
CA ILE A 75 35.18 -0.52 -5.73
C ILE A 75 35.19 -0.65 -4.21
N ARG A 76 36.27 -0.18 -3.56
CA ARG A 76 36.38 -0.20 -2.09
C ARG A 76 35.77 1.04 -1.44
N ASP A 77 35.99 2.21 -2.04
CA ASP A 77 35.45 3.48 -1.55
C ASP A 77 34.19 3.83 -2.39
N PHE A 78 33.02 3.73 -1.79
CA PHE A 78 31.75 4.00 -2.44
C PHE A 78 30.75 4.62 -1.45
N ASN A 79 29.81 5.39 -1.96
CA ASN A 79 28.76 6.05 -1.17
C ASN A 79 27.36 5.86 -1.74
N GLY A 80 27.21 4.91 -2.67
CA GLY A 80 25.94 4.50 -3.26
C GLY A 80 26.07 3.19 -4.04
N VAL A 81 24.94 2.63 -4.44
CA VAL A 81 24.83 1.48 -5.34
C VAL A 81 23.89 1.79 -6.49
N ASP A 82 24.16 1.17 -7.63
CA ASP A 82 23.36 1.21 -8.83
C ASP A 82 22.04 0.46 -8.63
N CYS A 83 20.92 1.09 -8.97
CA CYS A 83 19.58 0.50 -8.87
C CYS A 83 19.07 -0.07 -10.20
N GLY A 84 19.91 -0.15 -11.24
CA GLY A 84 19.52 -0.70 -12.54
C GLY A 84 18.59 0.19 -13.37
N CYS A 85 18.51 1.48 -13.07
CA CYS A 85 17.65 2.44 -13.76
C CYS A 85 18.50 3.59 -14.30
N PHE A 86 18.64 3.66 -15.64
CA PHE A 86 19.46 4.63 -16.35
C PHE A 86 18.61 5.49 -17.29
N CYS A 87 19.10 6.68 -17.60
CA CYS A 87 18.58 7.48 -18.69
C CYS A 87 19.76 8.03 -19.51
N PHE A 88 19.72 7.81 -20.81
CA PHE A 88 20.79 8.22 -21.74
C PHE A 88 20.28 9.14 -22.84
N SER A 89 21.10 10.11 -23.23
CA SER A 89 20.90 10.86 -24.47
C SER A 89 21.29 10.02 -25.69
N PRO A 90 20.82 10.36 -26.91
CA PRO A 90 21.21 9.67 -28.14
C PRO A 90 22.73 9.66 -28.37
N ALA A 91 23.42 10.72 -27.97
CA ALA A 91 24.86 10.83 -28.08
C ALA A 91 25.59 9.75 -27.26
N VAL A 92 25.15 9.58 -26.00
CA VAL A 92 25.71 8.55 -25.11
C VAL A 92 25.41 7.15 -25.63
N LEU A 93 24.20 6.88 -26.16
CA LEU A 93 23.90 5.58 -26.78
C LEU A 93 24.78 5.25 -27.98
N SER A 94 25.06 6.24 -28.82
CA SER A 94 25.96 6.04 -29.97
C SER A 94 27.41 5.74 -29.53
N GLU A 95 27.85 6.35 -28.44
CA GLU A 95 29.15 6.11 -27.83
C GLU A 95 29.21 4.70 -27.20
N LEU A 96 28.21 4.32 -26.44
CA LEU A 96 28.09 2.97 -25.85
C LEU A 96 28.07 1.89 -26.92
N ALA A 97 27.42 2.10 -28.08
CA ALA A 97 27.41 1.17 -29.18
C ALA A 97 28.83 0.96 -29.75
N GLY A 98 29.62 2.03 -29.89
CA GLY A 98 31.01 1.95 -30.29
C GLY A 98 31.90 1.18 -29.33
N GLU A 99 31.70 1.36 -28.03
CA GLU A 99 32.45 0.64 -26.99
C GLU A 99 32.10 -0.87 -26.97
N VAL A 100 30.83 -1.25 -27.20
CA VAL A 100 30.41 -2.64 -27.33
C VAL A 100 31.10 -3.33 -28.53
N GLU A 101 31.21 -2.64 -29.66
CA GLU A 101 31.95 -3.17 -30.84
C GLU A 101 33.43 -3.40 -30.56
N GLN A 102 34.04 -2.67 -29.59
CA GLN A 102 35.42 -2.84 -29.15
C GLN A 102 35.58 -3.99 -28.12
N GLY A 103 34.51 -4.67 -27.74
CA GLY A 103 34.56 -5.87 -26.89
C GLY A 103 34.44 -5.61 -25.38
N TRP A 104 33.87 -4.49 -24.95
CA TRP A 104 33.58 -4.23 -23.53
C TRP A 104 32.49 -5.18 -23.03
N GLY A 105 32.81 -5.87 -21.94
CA GLY A 105 31.96 -6.99 -21.44
C GLY A 105 30.78 -6.59 -20.54
N ASN A 106 30.74 -5.34 -20.05
CA ASN A 106 29.67 -4.87 -19.18
C ASN A 106 29.40 -3.37 -19.29
N LEU A 107 28.19 -2.95 -18.87
CA LEU A 107 27.71 -1.58 -18.96
C LEU A 107 28.58 -0.60 -18.15
N SER A 108 29.05 -0.99 -16.97
CA SER A 108 29.88 -0.14 -16.11
C SER A 108 31.18 0.24 -16.79
N GLN A 109 31.79 -0.68 -17.54
CA GLN A 109 33.01 -0.43 -18.32
C GLN A 109 32.71 0.46 -19.52
N ALA A 110 31.63 0.19 -20.26
CA ALA A 110 31.23 0.99 -21.41
C ALA A 110 30.88 2.44 -21.02
N LEU A 111 30.45 2.70 -19.81
CA LEU A 111 30.18 4.05 -19.29
C LEU A 111 31.45 4.81 -18.85
N SER A 112 32.63 4.19 -18.81
CA SER A 112 33.86 4.82 -18.36
C SER A 112 34.21 6.14 -19.09
N PRO A 113 34.09 6.28 -20.43
CA PRO A 113 34.34 7.54 -21.11
C PRO A 113 33.34 8.63 -20.67
N VAL A 114 32.07 8.27 -20.48
CA VAL A 114 31.01 9.19 -20.03
C VAL A 114 31.31 9.70 -18.63
N ILE A 115 31.73 8.82 -17.73
CA ILE A 115 32.12 9.15 -16.33
C ILE A 115 33.33 10.08 -16.33
N THR A 116 34.36 9.79 -17.15
CA THR A 116 35.59 10.57 -17.19
C THR A 116 35.36 12.04 -17.57
N ARG A 117 34.41 12.31 -18.47
CA ARG A 117 34.05 13.68 -18.86
C ARG A 117 32.96 14.30 -18.00
N ARG A 118 32.66 13.74 -16.81
CA ARG A 118 31.62 14.19 -15.86
C ARG A 118 30.21 14.17 -16.43
N GLY A 119 29.93 13.31 -17.42
CA GLY A 119 28.66 13.25 -18.12
C GLY A 119 27.58 12.37 -17.45
N LEU A 120 27.90 11.64 -16.37
CA LEU A 120 26.96 10.76 -15.65
C LEU A 120 26.58 11.38 -14.31
N ARG A 121 25.30 11.68 -14.13
CA ARG A 121 24.73 12.28 -12.90
C ARG A 121 23.87 11.28 -12.13
N ALA A 122 23.97 11.35 -10.81
CA ALA A 122 23.23 10.49 -9.90
C ALA A 122 21.85 11.09 -9.53
N PHE A 123 20.83 10.24 -9.52
CA PHE A 123 19.53 10.48 -8.89
C PHE A 123 19.42 9.61 -7.64
N GLN A 124 19.13 10.20 -6.49
CA GLN A 124 18.94 9.45 -5.24
C GLN A 124 17.49 8.99 -5.13
N ILE A 125 17.28 7.68 -4.98
CA ILE A 125 15.94 7.07 -4.94
C ILE A 125 15.15 7.35 -3.66
N GLY A 126 15.75 8.01 -2.64
CA GLY A 126 15.08 8.26 -1.35
C GLY A 126 14.70 6.96 -0.64
N ASP A 127 13.43 6.88 -0.19
CA ASP A 127 12.90 5.69 0.51
C ASP A 127 12.28 4.65 -0.41
N CYS A 128 12.36 4.83 -1.73
CA CYS A 128 11.82 3.89 -2.70
C CYS A 128 12.50 2.52 -2.59
N PHE A 129 11.72 1.49 -2.89
CA PHE A 129 12.19 0.11 -2.87
C PHE A 129 12.75 -0.30 -4.23
N TRP A 130 13.84 -1.05 -4.17
CA TRP A 130 14.40 -1.79 -5.29
C TRP A 130 15.08 -3.07 -4.80
N LEU A 131 15.24 -4.03 -5.69
CA LEU A 131 15.94 -5.28 -5.41
C LEU A 131 16.42 -5.92 -6.71
N ASP A 132 17.66 -6.35 -6.71
CA ASP A 132 18.25 -7.19 -7.75
C ASP A 132 17.85 -8.66 -7.50
N VAL A 133 17.43 -9.37 -8.56
CA VAL A 133 16.91 -10.75 -8.49
C VAL A 133 17.73 -11.63 -9.44
N ASP A 134 18.87 -12.08 -8.98
CA ASP A 134 19.78 -12.93 -9.77
C ASP A 134 19.47 -14.42 -9.61
N GLU A 135 19.03 -14.84 -8.41
CA GLU A 135 18.78 -16.23 -8.06
C GLU A 135 17.32 -16.50 -7.61
N PRO A 136 16.83 -17.75 -7.70
CA PRO A 136 15.50 -18.11 -7.18
C PRO A 136 15.31 -17.77 -5.70
N ALA A 137 16.37 -17.76 -4.90
CA ALA A 137 16.33 -17.36 -3.49
C ALA A 137 15.98 -15.87 -3.32
N ASP A 138 16.46 -15.00 -4.23
CA ASP A 138 16.19 -13.57 -4.20
C ASP A 138 14.71 -13.26 -4.49
N LEU A 139 14.07 -14.09 -5.32
CA LEU A 139 12.64 -13.99 -5.59
C LEU A 139 11.79 -14.17 -4.32
N GLU A 140 12.17 -15.09 -3.42
CA GLU A 140 11.47 -15.26 -2.14
C GLU A 140 11.71 -14.07 -1.21
N VAL A 141 12.92 -13.49 -1.23
CA VAL A 141 13.21 -12.25 -0.49
C VAL A 141 12.43 -11.07 -1.06
N ALA A 142 12.39 -10.93 -2.39
CA ALA A 142 11.60 -9.93 -3.09
C ALA A 142 10.13 -10.01 -2.71
N LYS A 143 9.53 -11.21 -2.81
CA LYS A 143 8.15 -11.50 -2.43
C LYS A 143 7.86 -11.11 -0.98
N LYS A 144 8.72 -11.52 -0.04
CA LYS A 144 8.57 -11.19 1.38
C LYS A 144 8.65 -9.68 1.63
N LYS A 145 9.58 -8.99 0.99
CA LYS A 145 9.72 -7.54 1.09
C LYS A 145 8.52 -6.81 0.49
N LEU A 146 8.05 -7.20 -0.70
CA LEU A 146 6.85 -6.64 -1.32
C LEU A 146 5.62 -6.81 -0.42
N LEU A 147 5.39 -8.02 0.10
CA LEU A 147 4.27 -8.29 1.02
C LEU A 147 4.37 -7.45 2.30
N SER A 148 5.56 -7.27 2.87
CA SER A 148 5.73 -6.47 4.07
C SER A 148 5.39 -4.98 3.87
N ARG A 149 5.58 -4.44 2.67
CA ARG A 149 5.24 -3.05 2.32
C ARG A 149 3.75 -2.81 2.11
N LEU A 150 2.95 -3.88 1.97
CA LEU A 150 1.49 -3.76 1.86
C LEU A 150 0.81 -3.39 3.17
N VAL A 151 1.50 -3.53 4.31
CA VAL A 151 0.98 -3.12 5.61
C VAL A 151 0.96 -1.59 5.67
N SER A 152 -0.24 -1.02 5.77
CA SER A 152 -0.42 0.43 5.76
C SER A 152 -0.18 1.03 7.15
N PRO A 153 0.43 2.23 7.24
CA PRO A 153 0.41 3.00 8.49
C PRO A 153 -1.01 3.34 8.99
N ARG A 154 -2.01 3.27 8.11
CA ARG A 154 -3.43 3.51 8.42
C ARG A 154 -4.13 2.33 9.05
N ASP A 155 -3.50 1.14 9.05
CA ASP A 155 -4.08 -0.07 9.62
C ASP A 155 -4.27 0.08 11.13
N GLY A 156 -5.47 -0.22 11.60
CA GLY A 156 -5.80 -0.27 13.03
C GLY A 156 -5.14 -1.46 13.72
N VAL A 157 -5.28 -1.54 15.05
CA VAL A 157 -4.68 -2.60 15.87
C VAL A 157 -5.12 -3.99 15.41
N VAL A 158 -6.43 -4.20 15.21
CA VAL A 158 -6.98 -5.50 14.75
C VAL A 158 -6.46 -5.85 13.36
N ALA A 159 -6.46 -4.87 12.43
CA ALA A 159 -5.92 -5.07 11.10
C ALA A 159 -4.45 -5.51 11.17
N ARG A 160 -3.60 -4.73 11.81
CA ARG A 160 -2.15 -4.92 11.83
C ARG A 160 -1.72 -6.24 12.45
N TYR A 161 -2.32 -6.61 13.60
CA TYR A 161 -1.85 -7.77 14.38
C TYR A 161 -2.61 -9.06 14.07
N PHE A 162 -3.81 -8.99 13.54
CA PHE A 162 -4.64 -10.16 13.29
C PHE A 162 -4.98 -10.35 11.80
N ASN A 163 -5.63 -9.38 11.14
CA ASN A 163 -6.10 -9.57 9.77
C ASN A 163 -4.95 -9.60 8.77
N ARG A 164 -3.98 -8.66 8.84
CA ARG A 164 -2.88 -8.57 7.87
C ARG A 164 -1.99 -9.81 7.79
N PRO A 165 -1.56 -10.43 8.90
CA PRO A 165 -0.79 -11.68 8.80
C PRO A 165 -1.53 -12.80 8.06
N LEU A 166 -2.86 -12.82 8.13
CA LEU A 166 -3.68 -13.82 7.47
C LEU A 166 -4.00 -13.43 6.01
N SER A 167 -4.40 -12.17 5.77
CA SER A 167 -4.70 -11.69 4.42
C SER A 167 -3.46 -11.74 3.52
N LEU A 168 -2.27 -11.35 3.99
CA LEU A 168 -1.03 -11.44 3.21
C LEU A 168 -0.66 -12.87 2.81
N ARG A 169 -0.87 -13.85 3.70
CA ARG A 169 -0.71 -15.27 3.35
C ARG A 169 -1.69 -15.69 2.26
N LEU A 170 -2.96 -15.30 2.41
CA LEU A 170 -4.00 -15.59 1.44
C LEU A 170 -3.70 -14.90 0.10
N THR A 171 -3.32 -13.63 0.13
CA THR A 171 -2.93 -12.86 -1.05
C THR A 171 -1.76 -13.50 -1.79
N SER A 172 -0.76 -14.02 -1.08
CA SER A 172 0.39 -14.69 -1.70
C SER A 172 -0.01 -15.92 -2.55
N VAL A 173 -1.13 -16.56 -2.20
CA VAL A 173 -1.70 -17.71 -2.96
C VAL A 173 -2.65 -17.23 -4.06
N LEU A 174 -3.38 -16.14 -3.83
CA LEU A 174 -4.41 -15.64 -4.75
C LEU A 174 -3.87 -14.74 -5.85
N VAL A 175 -2.74 -14.06 -5.62
CA VAL A 175 -2.13 -13.16 -6.61
C VAL A 175 -1.87 -13.80 -7.98
N PRO A 176 -1.43 -15.09 -8.10
CA PRO A 176 -1.24 -15.71 -9.41
C PRO A 176 -2.53 -15.93 -10.19
N LEU A 177 -3.70 -15.90 -9.55
CA LEU A 177 -4.98 -16.11 -10.22
C LEU A 177 -5.32 -14.92 -11.13
N PRO A 178 -5.92 -15.14 -12.31
CA PRO A 178 -6.30 -14.07 -13.25
C PRO A 178 -7.57 -13.31 -12.81
N LEU A 179 -7.72 -13.07 -11.51
CA LEU A 179 -8.87 -12.36 -10.92
C LEU A 179 -8.53 -10.90 -10.70
N LYS A 180 -9.49 -10.03 -10.98
CA LYS A 180 -9.39 -8.58 -10.73
C LYS A 180 -9.63 -8.25 -9.25
N PRO A 181 -9.01 -7.18 -8.71
CA PRO A 181 -9.18 -6.79 -7.29
C PRO A 181 -10.64 -6.68 -6.85
N ASN A 182 -11.48 -6.02 -7.62
CA ASN A 182 -12.91 -5.82 -7.31
C ASN A 182 -13.71 -7.14 -7.15
N PHE A 183 -13.19 -8.26 -7.68
CA PHE A 183 -13.82 -9.57 -7.44
C PHE A 183 -13.77 -9.94 -5.95
N TYR A 184 -12.66 -9.65 -5.28
CA TYR A 184 -12.50 -9.93 -3.85
C TYR A 184 -13.39 -9.02 -2.99
N SER A 185 -13.55 -7.75 -3.37
CA SER A 185 -14.51 -6.83 -2.70
C SER A 185 -15.95 -7.38 -2.80
N VAL A 186 -16.36 -7.90 -3.97
CA VAL A 186 -17.69 -8.52 -4.15
C VAL A 186 -17.84 -9.77 -3.28
N VAL A 187 -16.83 -10.66 -3.26
CA VAL A 187 -16.82 -11.85 -2.41
C VAL A 187 -16.97 -11.47 -0.94
N ASN A 188 -16.22 -10.46 -0.49
CA ASN A 188 -16.32 -9.93 0.86
C ASN A 188 -17.74 -9.45 1.19
N GLY A 189 -18.34 -8.63 0.31
CA GLY A 189 -19.72 -8.15 0.49
C GLY A 189 -20.75 -9.28 0.58
N LEU A 190 -20.63 -10.31 -0.30
CA LEU A 190 -21.50 -11.49 -0.26
C LEU A 190 -21.32 -12.32 1.02
N MET A 191 -20.09 -12.44 1.53
CA MET A 191 -19.83 -13.11 2.81
C MET A 191 -20.43 -12.33 3.98
N CYS A 192 -20.35 -11.00 3.99
CA CYS A 192 -21.01 -10.17 5.00
C CYS A 192 -22.53 -10.31 4.95
N LEU A 193 -23.13 -10.36 3.76
CA LEU A 193 -24.56 -10.62 3.58
C LEU A 193 -24.96 -12.00 4.11
N ALA A 194 -24.19 -13.04 3.78
CA ALA A 194 -24.44 -14.40 4.30
C ALA A 194 -24.30 -14.46 5.83
N ALA A 195 -23.29 -13.80 6.41
CA ALA A 195 -23.13 -13.69 7.85
C ALA A 195 -24.30 -12.95 8.51
N SER A 196 -24.82 -11.90 7.87
CA SER A 196 -26.03 -11.19 8.30
C SER A 196 -27.25 -12.12 8.36
N VAL A 197 -27.48 -12.93 7.34
CA VAL A 197 -28.55 -13.93 7.32
C VAL A 197 -28.39 -14.94 8.45
N LEU A 198 -27.17 -15.43 8.68
CA LEU A 198 -26.90 -16.35 9.79
C LEU A 198 -27.20 -15.72 11.15
N PHE A 199 -26.83 -14.46 11.36
CA PHE A 199 -27.20 -13.73 12.58
C PHE A 199 -28.71 -13.61 12.72
N ALA A 200 -29.42 -13.21 11.66
CA ALA A 200 -30.87 -13.06 11.69
C ALA A 200 -31.61 -14.37 12.01
N LEU A 201 -31.06 -15.51 11.56
CA LEU A 201 -31.57 -16.85 11.87
C LEU A 201 -31.15 -17.38 13.25
N GLY A 202 -30.39 -16.62 14.04
CA GLY A 202 -29.92 -17.01 15.37
C GLY A 202 -28.65 -17.86 15.39
N PHE A 203 -28.00 -18.09 14.26
CA PHE A 203 -26.73 -18.84 14.17
C PHE A 203 -25.51 -17.93 14.48
N GLY A 204 -25.47 -17.38 15.70
CA GLY A 204 -24.49 -16.37 16.10
C GLY A 204 -23.04 -16.79 15.91
N LEU A 205 -22.69 -18.03 16.30
CA LEU A 205 -21.33 -18.57 16.10
C LEU A 205 -20.92 -18.60 14.62
N MET A 206 -21.77 -19.14 13.76
CA MET A 206 -21.46 -19.28 12.33
C MET A 206 -21.41 -17.89 11.66
N GLY A 207 -22.34 -17.00 12.00
CA GLY A 207 -22.36 -15.62 11.53
C GLY A 207 -21.09 -14.85 11.96
N GLY A 208 -20.66 -15.03 13.22
CA GLY A 208 -19.44 -14.41 13.74
C GLY A 208 -18.16 -14.89 13.07
N VAL A 209 -18.00 -16.20 12.89
CA VAL A 209 -16.86 -16.78 12.18
C VAL A 209 -16.81 -16.29 10.74
N LEU A 210 -17.96 -16.27 10.03
CA LEU A 210 -18.03 -15.81 8.65
C LEU A 210 -17.75 -14.30 8.53
N ALA A 211 -18.23 -13.47 9.46
CA ALA A 211 -17.94 -12.04 9.51
C ALA A 211 -16.44 -11.77 9.73
N GLN A 212 -15.77 -12.53 10.60
CA GLN A 212 -14.32 -12.40 10.79
C GLN A 212 -13.53 -12.84 9.57
N THR A 213 -13.96 -13.92 8.90
CA THR A 213 -13.34 -14.37 7.64
C THR A 213 -13.50 -13.33 6.54
N ALA A 214 -14.68 -12.71 6.43
CA ALA A 214 -14.91 -11.60 5.52
C ALA A 214 -13.96 -10.41 5.80
N SER A 215 -13.75 -10.05 7.08
CA SER A 215 -12.81 -9.01 7.48
C SER A 215 -11.35 -9.29 7.08
N ILE A 216 -10.95 -10.55 7.02
CA ILE A 216 -9.63 -10.95 6.53
C ILE A 216 -9.54 -10.81 5.00
N ILE A 217 -10.58 -11.27 4.28
CA ILE A 217 -10.66 -11.22 2.81
C ILE A 217 -10.73 -9.78 2.31
N ASP A 218 -11.30 -8.89 3.07
CA ASP A 218 -11.37 -7.46 2.79
C ASP A 218 -10.00 -6.83 2.48
N GLY A 219 -8.97 -7.22 3.19
CA GLY A 219 -7.62 -6.74 2.92
C GLY A 219 -7.01 -7.22 1.60
N VAL A 220 -7.52 -8.35 1.08
CA VAL A 220 -6.92 -9.02 -0.09
C VAL A 220 -7.09 -8.22 -1.37
N ASP A 221 -8.21 -7.53 -1.58
CA ASP A 221 -8.48 -6.76 -2.79
C ASP A 221 -7.45 -5.63 -2.99
N GLY A 222 -7.21 -4.83 -1.96
CA GLY A 222 -6.19 -3.78 -1.98
C GLY A 222 -4.77 -4.32 -2.06
N GLU A 223 -4.48 -5.46 -1.43
CA GLU A 223 -3.19 -6.13 -1.52
C GLU A 223 -2.93 -6.65 -2.94
N VAL A 224 -3.91 -7.32 -3.56
CA VAL A 224 -3.84 -7.79 -4.95
C VAL A 224 -3.75 -6.62 -5.92
N ALA A 225 -4.51 -5.53 -5.68
CA ALA A 225 -4.47 -4.32 -6.51
C ALA A 225 -3.07 -3.72 -6.56
N ARG A 226 -2.42 -3.57 -5.41
CA ARG A 226 -1.04 -3.05 -5.30
C ARG A 226 -0.02 -3.98 -5.95
N LEU A 227 -0.08 -5.28 -5.67
CA LEU A 227 0.88 -6.25 -6.24
C LEU A 227 0.76 -6.41 -7.76
N LYS A 228 -0.43 -6.25 -8.32
CA LYS A 228 -0.68 -6.33 -9.76
C LYS A 228 -0.60 -4.98 -10.49
N PHE A 229 -0.31 -3.89 -9.77
CA PHE A 229 -0.37 -2.52 -10.31
C PHE A 229 -1.74 -2.21 -10.96
N GLN A 230 -2.83 -2.67 -10.34
CA GLN A 230 -4.21 -2.51 -10.81
C GLN A 230 -5.03 -1.59 -9.88
N GLU A 231 -4.37 -0.73 -9.13
CA GLU A 231 -5.06 0.27 -8.33
C GLU A 231 -5.81 1.27 -9.22
N THR A 232 -7.07 1.51 -8.89
CA THR A 232 -7.90 2.47 -9.62
C THR A 232 -8.74 3.28 -8.65
N SER A 233 -9.03 4.55 -9.00
CA SER A 233 -9.95 5.40 -8.23
C SER A 233 -11.35 4.78 -8.12
N PHE A 234 -11.81 4.10 -9.19
CA PHE A 234 -13.08 3.38 -9.16
C PHE A 234 -13.05 2.20 -8.18
N GLY A 235 -11.93 1.42 -8.14
CA GLY A 235 -11.77 0.32 -7.21
C GLY A 235 -11.87 0.78 -5.74
N ALA A 236 -11.16 1.84 -5.39
CA ALA A 236 -11.19 2.43 -4.05
C ALA A 236 -12.59 2.97 -3.68
N TYR A 237 -13.30 3.61 -4.63
CA TYR A 237 -14.68 4.04 -4.44
C TYR A 237 -15.62 2.87 -4.24
N PHE A 238 -15.54 1.85 -5.11
CA PHE A 238 -16.38 0.66 -5.08
C PHE A 238 -16.23 -0.10 -3.76
N ASP A 239 -15.00 -0.34 -3.33
CA ASP A 239 -14.69 -0.95 -2.04
C ASP A 239 -15.31 -0.17 -0.87
N SER A 240 -15.13 1.15 -0.85
CA SER A 240 -15.74 2.01 0.18
C SER A 240 -17.27 1.89 0.26
N ILE A 241 -17.95 1.70 -0.85
CA ILE A 241 -19.41 1.52 -0.88
C ILE A 241 -19.81 0.14 -0.37
N ILE A 242 -19.15 -0.92 -0.85
CA ILE A 242 -19.38 -2.30 -0.39
C ILE A 242 -19.19 -2.39 1.13
N ASP A 243 -18.18 -1.72 1.65
CA ASP A 243 -17.92 -1.62 3.09
C ASP A 243 -19.10 -1.10 3.89
N ARG A 244 -19.74 -0.03 3.40
CA ARG A 244 -20.90 0.55 4.12
C ARG A 244 -22.10 -0.38 4.08
N TYR A 245 -22.34 -1.04 2.96
CA TYR A 245 -23.39 -2.07 2.88
C TYR A 245 -23.07 -3.27 3.79
N SER A 246 -21.82 -3.72 3.82
CA SER A 246 -21.38 -4.81 4.68
C SER A 246 -21.61 -4.50 6.17
N ASP A 247 -21.21 -3.31 6.64
CA ASP A 247 -21.48 -2.86 8.00
C ASP A 247 -22.99 -2.85 8.29
N ALA A 248 -23.80 -2.33 7.36
CA ALA A 248 -25.26 -2.26 7.50
C ALA A 248 -25.90 -3.64 7.59
N PHE A 249 -25.49 -4.57 6.73
CA PHE A 249 -25.99 -5.95 6.74
C PHE A 249 -25.66 -6.64 8.05
N LEU A 250 -24.40 -6.58 8.51
CA LEU A 250 -23.97 -7.27 9.72
C LEU A 250 -24.69 -6.73 10.97
N ILE A 251 -24.79 -5.39 11.12
CA ILE A 251 -25.51 -4.76 12.24
C ILE A 251 -26.99 -5.09 12.16
N GLY A 252 -27.60 -5.00 10.97
CA GLY A 252 -29.02 -5.30 10.76
C GLY A 252 -29.36 -6.76 11.03
N GLY A 253 -28.56 -7.70 10.55
CA GLY A 253 -28.75 -9.14 10.78
C GLY A 253 -28.60 -9.51 12.27
N MET A 254 -27.58 -8.96 12.96
CA MET A 254 -27.41 -9.17 14.39
C MET A 254 -28.61 -8.61 15.18
N ALA A 255 -29.09 -7.41 14.83
CA ALA A 255 -30.26 -6.82 15.48
C ALA A 255 -31.53 -7.66 15.24
N ALA A 256 -31.75 -8.12 14.02
CA ALA A 256 -32.90 -8.97 13.67
C ALA A 256 -32.91 -10.29 14.49
N GLY A 257 -31.75 -10.96 14.58
CA GLY A 257 -31.59 -12.18 15.36
C GLY A 257 -31.86 -11.95 16.85
N LEU A 258 -31.36 -10.85 17.43
CA LEU A 258 -31.61 -10.49 18.84
C LEU A 258 -33.09 -10.15 19.10
N ILE A 259 -33.74 -9.42 18.19
CA ILE A 259 -35.19 -9.13 18.31
C ILE A 259 -35.99 -10.42 18.31
N SER A 260 -35.69 -11.34 17.37
CA SER A 260 -36.37 -12.63 17.29
C SER A 260 -36.19 -13.46 18.60
N ALA A 261 -34.95 -13.51 19.12
CA ALA A 261 -34.63 -14.27 20.33
C ALA A 261 -35.25 -13.70 21.58
N GLN A 262 -35.50 -12.39 21.62
CA GLN A 262 -36.11 -11.68 22.77
C GLN A 262 -37.64 -11.52 22.65
N GLY A 263 -38.31 -12.27 21.79
CA GLY A 263 -39.74 -12.21 21.63
C GLY A 263 -40.28 -10.90 21.06
N GLY A 264 -39.49 -10.23 20.20
CA GLY A 264 -39.91 -9.00 19.52
C GLY A 264 -39.62 -7.70 20.28
N GLN A 265 -38.76 -7.71 21.29
CA GLN A 265 -38.38 -6.49 22.01
C GLN A 265 -37.58 -5.52 21.11
N LEU A 266 -38.12 -4.29 20.99
CA LEU A 266 -37.53 -3.27 20.14
C LEU A 266 -36.35 -2.49 20.78
N THR A 267 -35.99 -2.82 22.03
CA THR A 267 -34.86 -2.20 22.76
C THR A 267 -33.53 -2.32 22.05
N VAL A 268 -33.37 -3.34 21.17
CA VAL A 268 -32.21 -3.57 20.32
C VAL A 268 -32.09 -2.52 19.22
N LEU A 269 -33.21 -1.93 18.79
CA LEU A 269 -33.22 -0.98 17.65
C LEU A 269 -32.40 0.28 17.94
N PHE A 270 -32.42 0.78 19.16
CA PHE A 270 -31.71 2.02 19.48
C PHE A 270 -30.19 1.89 19.33
N PRO A 271 -29.50 0.92 19.97
CA PRO A 271 -28.06 0.75 19.76
C PRO A 271 -27.72 0.34 18.32
N ALA A 272 -28.56 -0.45 17.64
CA ALA A 272 -28.35 -0.82 16.24
C ALA A 272 -28.41 0.40 15.32
N PHE A 273 -29.38 1.29 15.50
CA PHE A 273 -29.50 2.53 14.73
C PHE A 273 -28.28 3.45 14.94
N LEU A 274 -27.85 3.65 16.19
CA LEU A 274 -26.67 4.46 16.50
C LEU A 274 -25.37 3.87 15.89
N ALA A 275 -25.20 2.55 15.98
CA ALA A 275 -24.06 1.86 15.38
C ALA A 275 -24.06 1.97 13.83
N LEU A 276 -25.24 1.83 13.22
CA LEU A 276 -25.43 1.96 11.78
C LEU A 276 -25.12 3.38 11.30
N ALA A 277 -25.59 4.41 12.02
CA ALA A 277 -25.32 5.81 11.68
C ALA A 277 -23.83 6.17 11.82
N ALA A 278 -23.15 5.64 12.82
CA ALA A 278 -21.76 5.97 13.11
C ALA A 278 -20.78 5.52 12.00
N SER A 279 -21.05 4.40 11.31
CA SER A 279 -20.17 3.89 10.26
C SER A 279 -19.98 4.87 9.09
N PRO A 280 -21.04 5.35 8.40
CA PRO A 280 -20.89 6.33 7.33
C PRO A 280 -20.45 7.70 7.85
N LEU A 281 -20.87 8.13 9.05
CA LEU A 281 -20.44 9.39 9.64
C LEU A 281 -18.94 9.41 9.94
N SER A 282 -18.39 8.30 10.41
CA SER A 282 -16.94 8.16 10.62
C SER A 282 -16.15 8.33 9.32
N MET A 283 -16.61 7.75 8.21
CA MET A 283 -16.00 7.94 6.89
C MET A 283 -16.16 9.39 6.42
N LEU A 284 -17.39 9.90 6.43
CA LEU A 284 -17.70 11.25 5.96
C LEU A 284 -16.89 12.32 6.70
N SER A 285 -16.68 12.17 8.01
CA SER A 285 -15.90 13.11 8.79
C SER A 285 -14.43 13.18 8.34
N LYS A 286 -13.83 12.04 7.97
CA LYS A 286 -12.45 11.97 7.43
C LYS A 286 -12.38 12.60 6.05
N GLU A 287 -13.27 12.21 5.14
CA GLU A 287 -13.28 12.70 3.76
C GLU A 287 -13.52 14.22 3.71
N LYS A 288 -14.46 14.73 4.51
CA LYS A 288 -14.72 16.17 4.57
C LYS A 288 -13.52 16.94 5.13
N LEU A 289 -12.86 16.43 6.18
CA LEU A 289 -11.68 17.07 6.74
C LEU A 289 -10.53 17.06 5.73
N LYS A 290 -10.28 15.95 5.03
CA LYS A 290 -9.30 15.84 3.95
C LYS A 290 -9.57 16.87 2.84
N ASN A 291 -10.83 16.96 2.37
CA ASN A 291 -11.20 17.88 1.30
C ASN A 291 -11.05 19.36 1.69
N LEU A 292 -11.27 19.70 2.96
CA LEU A 292 -11.16 21.08 3.46
C LEU A 292 -9.70 21.49 3.75
N THR A 293 -8.87 20.55 4.20
CA THR A 293 -7.50 20.85 4.64
C THR A 293 -6.42 20.49 3.61
N GLY A 294 -6.78 19.69 2.58
CA GLY A 294 -5.82 19.09 1.65
C GLY A 294 -4.89 18.05 2.30
N LYS A 295 -5.05 17.77 3.60
CA LYS A 295 -4.20 16.84 4.36
C LYS A 295 -4.94 15.53 4.63
N GLU A 296 -4.21 14.42 4.55
CA GLU A 296 -4.74 13.14 4.97
C GLU A 296 -4.83 13.05 6.49
N TYR A 297 -5.90 12.44 6.96
CA TYR A 297 -6.14 12.22 8.38
C TYR A 297 -5.73 10.80 8.77
N TYR A 298 -4.75 10.67 9.65
CA TYR A 298 -4.24 9.38 10.10
C TYR A 298 -4.86 8.97 11.45
N PRO A 299 -5.15 7.66 11.67
CA PRO A 299 -5.68 7.17 12.96
C PRO A 299 -4.81 7.55 14.17
N GLN A 300 -3.48 7.60 14.00
CA GLN A 300 -2.54 7.98 15.07
C GLN A 300 -2.79 9.40 15.60
N GLU A 301 -3.38 10.27 14.80
CA GLU A 301 -3.74 11.61 15.21
C GLU A 301 -4.92 11.67 16.19
N GLU A 302 -5.62 10.55 16.38
CA GLU A 302 -6.71 10.41 17.34
C GLU A 302 -6.21 10.13 18.78
N GLY A 303 -4.89 10.08 19.00
CA GLY A 303 -4.30 9.82 20.32
C GLY A 303 -4.74 8.45 20.86
N TRP A 304 -5.24 8.41 22.13
CA TRP A 304 -5.67 7.16 22.74
C TRP A 304 -6.85 6.46 22.04
N LEU A 305 -7.68 7.21 21.30
CA LEU A 305 -8.79 6.64 20.51
C LEU A 305 -8.30 5.77 19.33
N SER A 306 -7.06 5.96 18.88
CA SER A 306 -6.46 5.11 17.84
C SER A 306 -6.28 3.65 18.26
N TYR A 307 -6.20 3.40 19.57
CA TYR A 307 -6.10 2.04 20.13
C TYR A 307 -7.46 1.34 20.23
N LEU A 308 -8.55 2.09 20.16
CA LEU A 308 -9.89 1.49 20.19
C LEU A 308 -10.19 0.78 18.87
N PRO A 309 -10.86 -0.37 18.89
CA PRO A 309 -11.22 -1.12 17.69
C PRO A 309 -12.46 -0.51 17.00
N VAL A 310 -12.39 0.80 16.69
CA VAL A 310 -13.48 1.56 16.03
C VAL A 310 -13.27 1.75 14.54
N ASN A 311 -12.09 1.38 14.02
CA ASN A 311 -11.85 1.24 12.58
C ASN A 311 -12.69 0.07 12.04
N ARG A 312 -12.81 -0.06 10.71
CA ARG A 312 -13.67 -1.09 10.10
C ARG A 312 -13.33 -2.50 10.58
N ASP A 313 -12.06 -2.89 10.53
CA ASP A 313 -11.63 -4.21 11.04
C ASP A 313 -12.01 -4.44 12.52
N GLY A 314 -11.87 -3.42 13.33
CA GLY A 314 -12.26 -3.48 14.74
C GLY A 314 -13.77 -3.65 14.92
N ARG A 315 -14.58 -2.93 14.13
CA ARG A 315 -16.05 -3.09 14.16
C ARG A 315 -16.47 -4.50 13.78
N LEU A 316 -15.90 -5.04 12.69
CA LEU A 316 -16.16 -6.41 12.26
C LEU A 316 -15.73 -7.43 13.31
N ALA A 317 -14.58 -7.22 13.96
CA ALA A 317 -14.12 -8.07 15.06
C ALA A 317 -15.09 -8.04 16.28
N ILE A 318 -15.61 -6.86 16.65
CA ILE A 318 -16.58 -6.74 17.73
C ILE A 318 -17.88 -7.48 17.37
N ILE A 319 -18.37 -7.33 16.13
CA ILE A 319 -19.55 -8.06 15.64
C ILE A 319 -19.29 -9.58 15.65
N ALA A 320 -18.13 -10.00 15.18
CA ALA A 320 -17.74 -11.41 15.15
C ALA A 320 -17.71 -12.01 16.57
N LEU A 321 -17.01 -11.34 17.51
CA LEU A 321 -16.94 -11.78 18.88
C LEU A 321 -18.32 -11.75 19.56
N GLY A 322 -19.12 -10.72 19.28
CA GLY A 322 -20.51 -10.63 19.76
C GLY A 322 -21.36 -11.82 19.32
N GLY A 323 -21.19 -12.27 18.07
CA GLY A 323 -21.87 -13.46 17.56
C GLY A 323 -21.33 -14.76 18.14
N ILE A 324 -20.01 -14.95 18.15
CA ILE A 324 -19.35 -16.17 18.63
C ILE A 324 -19.66 -16.45 20.09
N PHE A 325 -19.62 -15.41 20.94
CA PHE A 325 -19.85 -15.55 22.38
C PHE A 325 -21.30 -15.27 22.81
N ASN A 326 -22.23 -15.10 21.85
CA ASN A 326 -23.64 -14.75 22.13
C ASN A 326 -23.79 -13.44 22.93
N LEU A 327 -22.91 -12.48 22.70
CA LEU A 327 -22.87 -11.16 23.32
C LEU A 327 -23.32 -10.05 22.35
N GLY A 328 -24.17 -10.38 21.37
CA GLY A 328 -24.55 -9.48 20.29
C GLY A 328 -25.17 -8.15 20.79
N PHE A 329 -25.97 -8.16 21.84
CA PHE A 329 -26.54 -6.95 22.42
C PHE A 329 -25.45 -6.03 23.00
N ILE A 330 -24.50 -6.60 23.72
CA ILE A 330 -23.34 -5.85 24.26
C ILE A 330 -22.46 -5.31 23.10
N ALA A 331 -22.26 -6.10 22.08
CA ALA A 331 -21.50 -5.68 20.89
C ALA A 331 -22.16 -4.48 20.19
N LEU A 332 -23.47 -4.49 20.00
CA LEU A 332 -24.21 -3.35 19.42
C LEU A 332 -24.09 -2.08 20.27
N TRP A 333 -24.22 -2.17 21.60
CA TRP A 333 -24.02 -1.02 22.48
C TRP A 333 -22.60 -0.50 22.47
N PHE A 334 -21.62 -1.40 22.47
CA PHE A 334 -20.22 -1.01 22.39
C PHE A 334 -19.94 -0.24 21.09
N LEU A 335 -20.40 -0.76 19.95
CA LEU A 335 -20.27 -0.08 18.66
C LEU A 335 -20.99 1.27 18.64
N ALA A 336 -22.24 1.32 19.15
CA ALA A 336 -23.02 2.55 19.23
C ALA A 336 -22.29 3.65 20.01
N ILE A 337 -21.72 3.30 21.15
CA ILE A 337 -21.03 4.28 22.01
C ILE A 337 -19.68 4.65 21.40
N MET A 338 -18.83 3.69 21.13
CA MET A 338 -17.43 3.94 20.74
C MET A 338 -17.31 4.62 19.37
N ALA A 339 -18.10 4.18 18.39
CA ALA A 339 -18.01 4.78 17.05
C ALA A 339 -18.59 6.21 17.03
N ASN A 340 -19.65 6.50 17.78
CA ASN A 340 -20.16 7.86 17.89
C ASN A 340 -19.24 8.78 18.70
N LEU A 341 -18.59 8.29 19.76
CA LEU A 341 -17.56 9.03 20.48
C LEU A 341 -16.39 9.42 19.55
N GLN A 342 -15.98 8.52 18.68
CA GLN A 342 -14.95 8.82 17.69
C GLN A 342 -15.41 9.94 16.73
N VAL A 343 -16.64 9.89 16.24
CA VAL A 343 -17.19 10.95 15.37
C VAL A 343 -17.22 12.30 16.10
N ILE A 344 -17.70 12.32 17.36
CA ILE A 344 -17.73 13.53 18.18
C ILE A 344 -16.31 14.09 18.41
N TYR A 345 -15.37 13.23 18.75
CA TYR A 345 -13.97 13.65 18.93
C TYR A 345 -13.40 14.30 17.66
N ARG A 346 -13.66 13.70 16.50
CA ARG A 346 -13.23 14.28 15.21
C ARG A 346 -13.88 15.64 14.94
N LEU A 347 -15.15 15.81 15.26
CA LEU A 347 -15.81 17.12 15.13
C LEU A 347 -15.17 18.18 16.01
N ILE A 348 -14.82 17.85 17.25
CA ILE A 348 -14.13 18.78 18.16
C ILE A 348 -12.74 19.13 17.62
N LYS A 349 -11.97 18.13 17.16
CA LYS A 349 -10.65 18.32 16.60
C LYS A 349 -10.69 19.15 15.30
N ALA A 350 -11.65 18.83 14.41
CA ALA A 350 -11.85 19.57 13.16
C ALA A 350 -12.14 21.05 13.39
N ARG A 351 -12.93 21.39 14.45
CA ARG A 351 -13.15 22.79 14.83
C ARG A 351 -11.85 23.54 15.16
N GLY A 352 -10.93 22.87 15.86
CA GLY A 352 -9.61 23.46 16.16
C GLY A 352 -8.77 23.70 14.90
N ILE A 353 -8.77 22.71 13.99
CA ILE A 353 -7.96 22.78 12.75
C ILE A 353 -8.52 23.81 11.74
N LEU A 354 -9.83 23.94 11.64
CA LEU A 354 -10.49 24.82 10.66
C LEU A 354 -10.62 26.26 11.12
N ASN A 355 -10.45 26.54 12.42
CA ASN A 355 -10.49 27.89 12.98
C ASN A 355 -9.07 28.46 13.28
N SER A 356 -8.01 27.67 13.10
CA SER A 356 -6.61 28.11 13.13
C SER A 356 -6.12 28.50 11.75
#